data_215e9f78d8a64771e15a05d7fa5f2387
#
_entry.id   215e9f78d8a64771e15a05d7fa5f2387
#
_cell.length_a   1.000
_cell.length_b   1.000
_cell.length_c   1.000
_cell.angle_alpha   90.00
_cell.angle_beta   90.00
_cell.angle_gamma   90.00
#
_symmetry.space_group_name_H-M   'P 1'
#
loop_
_entity.id
_entity.type
_entity.pdbx_description
1 polymer ?
#
loop_
_entity_poly.entity_id
_entity_poly.type
_entity_poly.pdbx_seq_one_letter_code
_entity_poly.pdbx_strand_id
1 'polypeptide(L)'
;MKALLRHWQAISAISLLFCALVLGACHSYHIDVSIKNGTGGPISLLEVDYPSASFGTDALARDTDFHHRIQTRGSAPVKVQYTGANGRPVQITGPMLSEKQEGKMEIILLPDGKAEFHPSLNPTH
;
A
#
# COMPACT_ATOMS: atom_id res chain seq x y z
N MET A 1 -18.83 29.80 45.11
CA MET A 1 -19.48 28.87 44.19
C MET A 1 -19.36 29.23 42.73
N LYS A 2 -19.66 30.44 42.31
CA LYS A 2 -19.55 30.82 40.90
C LYS A 2 -18.12 30.78 40.33
N ALA A 3 -17.09 31.04 41.11
CA ALA A 3 -15.69 31.00 40.71
C ALA A 3 -15.17 29.56 40.44
N LEU A 4 -15.63 28.58 41.19
CA LEU A 4 -15.29 27.16 41.03
C LEU A 4 -15.86 26.57 39.74
N LEU A 5 -17.08 26.95 39.36
CA LEU A 5 -17.72 26.53 38.13
C LEU A 5 -17.02 27.10 36.88
N ARG A 6 -16.50 28.33 36.96
CA ARG A 6 -15.72 28.92 35.87
C ARG A 6 -14.38 28.21 35.64
N HIS A 7 -13.69 27.76 36.68
CA HIS A 7 -12.45 27.01 36.56
C HIS A 7 -12.68 25.62 35.95
N TRP A 8 -13.78 24.97 36.25
CA TRP A 8 -14.12 23.66 35.68
C TRP A 8 -14.41 23.74 34.19
N GLN A 9 -15.11 24.79 33.76
CA GLN A 9 -15.39 25.00 32.33
C GLN A 9 -14.11 25.27 31.53
N ALA A 10 -13.14 26.02 32.08
CA ALA A 10 -11.87 26.29 31.45
C ALA A 10 -11.01 25.01 31.32
N ILE A 11 -10.98 24.16 32.34
CA ILE A 11 -10.25 22.89 32.34
C ILE A 11 -10.83 21.93 31.29
N SER A 12 -12.15 21.86 31.18
CA SER A 12 -12.82 21.00 30.18
C SER A 12 -12.50 21.44 28.75
N ALA A 13 -12.48 22.73 28.49
CA ALA A 13 -12.14 23.27 27.16
C ALA A 13 -10.69 22.97 26.76
N ILE A 14 -9.75 23.10 27.67
CA ILE A 14 -8.33 22.78 27.44
C ILE A 14 -8.13 21.29 27.18
N SER A 15 -8.82 20.42 27.91
CA SER A 15 -8.75 18.97 27.72
C SER A 15 -9.25 18.54 26.34
N LEU A 16 -10.35 19.11 25.87
CA LEU A 16 -10.90 18.82 24.53
C LEU A 16 -9.96 19.28 23.42
N LEU A 17 -9.31 20.43 23.56
CA LEU A 17 -8.34 20.93 22.59
C LEU A 17 -7.12 20.04 22.51
N PHE A 18 -6.62 19.53 23.62
CA PHE A 18 -5.48 18.61 23.67
C PHE A 18 -5.82 17.29 22.97
N CYS A 19 -7.00 16.70 23.18
CA CYS A 19 -7.44 15.49 22.49
C CYS A 19 -7.54 15.69 20.98
N ALA A 20 -8.02 16.83 20.50
CA ALA A 20 -8.11 17.14 19.08
C ALA A 20 -6.71 17.24 18.42
N LEU A 21 -5.72 17.80 19.11
CA LEU A 21 -4.33 17.89 18.63
C LEU A 21 -3.67 16.51 18.55
N VAL A 22 -3.91 15.61 19.50
CA VAL A 22 -3.39 14.25 19.50
C VAL A 22 -3.98 13.43 18.35
N LEU A 23 -5.28 13.55 18.10
CA LEU A 23 -5.95 12.87 16.98
C LEU A 23 -5.45 13.36 15.61
N GLY A 24 -5.13 14.66 15.46
CA GLY A 24 -4.57 15.22 14.25
C GLY A 24 -3.11 14.84 13.97
N ALA A 25 -2.37 14.33 14.97
CA ALA A 25 -0.98 13.90 14.84
C ALA A 25 -0.82 12.47 14.34
N CYS A 26 -1.89 11.64 14.33
CA CYS A 26 -1.87 10.25 13.88
C CYS A 26 -2.08 10.18 12.36
N HIS A 27 -0.98 10.19 11.60
CA HIS A 27 -1.01 10.01 10.14
C HIS A 27 -0.49 8.63 9.77
N SER A 28 -1.28 7.89 8.99
CA SER A 28 -0.89 6.59 8.46
C SER A 28 -0.59 6.71 6.96
N TYR A 29 0.60 6.30 6.55
CA TYR A 29 1.04 6.32 5.16
C TYR A 29 0.68 4.99 4.50
N HIS A 30 -0.19 5.02 3.49
CA HIS A 30 -0.61 3.84 2.77
C HIS A 30 -0.40 4.00 1.27
N ILE A 31 -0.05 2.90 0.63
CA ILE A 31 0.00 2.79 -0.83
C ILE A 31 -1.10 1.81 -1.25
N ASP A 32 -2.02 2.24 -2.09
CA ASP A 32 -3.00 1.36 -2.71
C ASP A 32 -2.38 0.75 -3.97
N VAL A 33 -2.15 -0.56 -3.93
CA VAL A 33 -1.54 -1.30 -5.03
C VAL A 33 -2.63 -2.04 -5.80
N SER A 34 -2.63 -1.90 -7.12
CA SER A 34 -3.47 -2.68 -8.01
C SER A 34 -2.59 -3.46 -8.98
N ILE A 35 -2.93 -4.74 -9.19
CA ILE A 35 -2.21 -5.61 -10.12
C ILE A 35 -3.21 -6.11 -11.14
N LYS A 36 -2.97 -5.77 -12.41
CA LYS A 36 -3.77 -6.23 -13.53
C LYS A 36 -3.08 -7.41 -14.21
N ASN A 37 -3.82 -8.49 -14.39
CA ASN A 37 -3.33 -9.64 -15.16
C ASN A 37 -3.56 -9.43 -16.64
N GLY A 38 -2.61 -8.81 -17.32
CA GLY A 38 -2.59 -8.63 -18.78
C GLY A 38 -1.76 -9.66 -19.51
N THR A 39 -1.46 -10.80 -18.90
CA THR A 39 -0.60 -11.84 -19.51
C THR A 39 -1.26 -12.63 -20.64
N GLY A 40 -2.57 -12.54 -20.78
CA GLY A 40 -3.32 -13.29 -21.79
C GLY A 40 -3.87 -14.63 -21.32
N GLY A 41 -3.58 -15.03 -20.09
CA GLY A 41 -4.10 -16.25 -19.46
C GLY A 41 -4.19 -16.14 -17.95
N PRO A 42 -4.78 -17.11 -17.26
CA PRO A 42 -4.81 -17.10 -15.81
C PRO A 42 -3.41 -17.29 -15.23
N ILE A 43 -3.15 -16.68 -14.09
CA ILE A 43 -1.91 -16.88 -13.33
C ILE A 43 -2.25 -17.44 -11.96
N SER A 44 -1.25 -18.06 -11.34
CA SER A 44 -1.40 -18.62 -10.00
C SER A 44 -0.23 -18.21 -9.11
N LEU A 45 -0.43 -18.32 -7.80
CA LEU A 45 0.60 -18.07 -6.80
C LEU A 45 1.24 -16.68 -6.95
N LEU A 46 0.41 -15.67 -7.18
CA LEU A 46 0.87 -14.29 -7.25
C LEU A 46 1.34 -13.85 -5.86
N GLU A 47 2.58 -13.35 -5.79
CA GLU A 47 3.16 -12.78 -4.59
C GLU A 47 3.88 -11.48 -4.93
N VAL A 48 3.62 -10.46 -4.14
CA VAL A 48 4.30 -9.16 -4.25
C VAL A 48 5.03 -8.89 -2.96
N ASP A 49 6.36 -8.82 -3.05
CA ASP A 49 7.22 -8.46 -1.93
C ASP A 49 7.49 -6.96 -1.95
N TYR A 50 7.43 -6.34 -0.79
CA TYR A 50 7.71 -4.92 -0.60
C TYR A 50 8.49 -4.73 0.71
N PRO A 51 9.03 -3.55 0.99
CA PRO A 51 9.78 -3.36 2.24
C PRO A 51 8.95 -3.77 3.44
N SER A 52 9.44 -4.77 4.18
CA SER A 52 8.92 -5.32 5.42
C SER A 52 7.84 -6.40 5.33
N ALA A 53 7.24 -6.67 4.17
CA ALA A 53 6.19 -7.69 4.07
C ALA A 53 5.93 -8.15 2.63
N SER A 54 4.93 -9.00 2.47
CA SER A 54 4.44 -9.46 1.17
C SER A 54 2.92 -9.66 1.21
N PHE A 55 2.31 -9.66 0.05
CA PHE A 55 0.91 -10.03 -0.13
C PHE A 55 0.73 -10.78 -1.44
N GLY A 56 -0.38 -11.44 -1.59
CA GLY A 56 -0.64 -12.18 -2.81
C GLY A 56 -2.00 -12.86 -2.86
N THR A 57 -2.21 -13.64 -3.91
CA THR A 57 -3.41 -14.46 -4.11
C THR A 57 -3.04 -15.74 -4.82
N ASP A 58 -3.78 -16.82 -4.52
CA ASP A 58 -3.52 -18.13 -5.12
C ASP A 58 -3.83 -18.17 -6.62
N ALA A 59 -4.78 -17.35 -7.07
CA ALA A 59 -5.19 -17.34 -8.47
C ALA A 59 -5.68 -15.96 -8.88
N LEU A 60 -5.34 -15.55 -10.09
CA LEU A 60 -5.84 -14.33 -10.69
C LEU A 60 -6.22 -14.61 -12.15
N ALA A 61 -7.51 -14.50 -12.44
CA ALA A 61 -8.03 -14.78 -13.77
C ALA A 61 -7.53 -13.77 -14.79
N ARG A 62 -7.53 -14.17 -16.05
CA ARG A 62 -7.18 -13.29 -17.18
C ARG A 62 -7.99 -12.01 -17.15
N ASP A 63 -7.33 -10.88 -17.41
CA ASP A 63 -7.93 -9.53 -17.50
C ASP A 63 -8.65 -9.06 -16.23
N THR A 64 -8.28 -9.62 -15.07
CA THR A 64 -8.82 -9.19 -13.77
C THR A 64 -7.76 -8.46 -12.96
N ASP A 65 -8.23 -7.70 -11.98
CA ASP A 65 -7.40 -6.91 -11.08
C ASP A 65 -7.42 -7.49 -9.68
N PHE A 66 -6.28 -7.37 -8.98
CA PHE A 66 -6.14 -7.66 -7.56
C PHE A 66 -5.69 -6.39 -6.85
N HIS A 67 -6.35 -6.04 -5.74
CA HIS A 67 -6.07 -4.83 -5.00
C HIS A 67 -5.61 -5.15 -3.59
N HIS A 68 -4.61 -4.41 -3.11
CA HIS A 68 -4.14 -4.53 -1.75
C HIS A 68 -3.55 -3.21 -1.27
N ARG A 69 -3.82 -2.84 -0.02
CA ARG A 69 -3.24 -1.65 0.61
C ARG A 69 -2.04 -2.07 1.44
N ILE A 70 -0.92 -1.37 1.24
CA ILE A 70 0.33 -1.66 1.94
C ILE A 70 0.82 -0.45 2.73
N GLN A 71 1.65 -0.74 3.73
CA GLN A 71 2.41 0.26 4.47
C GLN A 71 3.87 -0.17 4.45
N THR A 72 4.75 0.69 3.92
CA THR A 72 6.17 0.37 3.78
C THR A 72 6.95 0.73 5.04
N ARG A 73 7.86 -0.15 5.44
CA ARG A 73 8.85 0.08 6.49
C ARG A 73 10.23 -0.24 5.92
N GLY A 74 11.15 0.73 6.00
CA GLY A 74 12.44 0.61 5.34
C GLY A 74 12.35 0.89 3.84
N SER A 75 13.39 0.55 3.11
CA SER A 75 13.48 0.78 1.66
C SER A 75 13.93 -0.49 0.96
N ALA A 76 13.20 -0.89 -0.08
CA ALA A 76 13.53 -2.03 -0.92
C ALA A 76 12.78 -1.94 -2.25
N PRO A 77 13.26 -2.60 -3.31
CA PRO A 77 12.50 -2.71 -4.54
C PRO A 77 11.28 -3.62 -4.36
N VAL A 78 10.22 -3.32 -5.10
CA VAL A 78 9.09 -4.24 -5.24
C VAL A 78 9.53 -5.44 -6.08
N LYS A 79 9.15 -6.64 -5.65
CA LYS A 79 9.36 -7.87 -6.43
C LYS A 79 8.03 -8.56 -6.64
N VAL A 80 7.77 -8.94 -7.87
CA VAL A 80 6.54 -9.64 -8.25
C VAL A 80 6.91 -11.04 -8.73
N GLN A 81 6.21 -12.04 -8.19
CA GLN A 81 6.39 -13.44 -8.57
C GLN A 81 5.03 -14.04 -8.87
N TYR A 82 4.96 -14.88 -9.87
CA TYR A 82 3.78 -15.66 -10.17
C TYR A 82 4.12 -16.88 -11.03
N THR A 83 3.20 -17.81 -11.13
CA THR A 83 3.26 -18.93 -12.08
C THR A 83 2.33 -18.61 -13.24
N GLY A 84 2.88 -18.58 -14.45
CA GLY A 84 2.12 -18.34 -15.67
C GLY A 84 1.20 -19.51 -16.04
N ALA A 85 0.31 -19.27 -17.01
CA ALA A 85 -0.60 -20.30 -17.51
C ALA A 85 0.14 -21.51 -18.10
N ASN A 86 1.38 -21.33 -18.57
CA ASN A 86 2.24 -22.40 -19.06
C ASN A 86 2.94 -23.19 -17.93
N GLY A 87 2.66 -22.89 -16.67
CA GLY A 87 3.28 -23.54 -15.51
C GLY A 87 4.69 -23.04 -15.17
N ARG A 88 5.20 -22.02 -15.87
CA ARG A 88 6.53 -21.49 -15.61
C ARG A 88 6.51 -20.38 -14.58
N PRO A 89 7.46 -20.37 -13.61
CA PRO A 89 7.58 -19.27 -12.67
C PRO A 89 8.16 -18.03 -13.34
N VAL A 90 7.65 -16.87 -12.93
CA VAL A 90 8.10 -15.55 -13.39
C VAL A 90 8.47 -14.72 -12.16
N GLN A 91 9.56 -13.99 -12.24
CA GLN A 91 9.98 -13.04 -11.20
C GLN A 91 10.39 -11.73 -11.86
N ILE A 92 9.86 -10.62 -11.36
CA ILE A 92 10.08 -9.28 -11.90
C ILE A 92 10.45 -8.36 -10.76
N THR A 93 11.50 -7.54 -10.93
CA THR A 93 11.88 -6.50 -9.98
C THR A 93 11.35 -5.16 -10.47
N GLY A 94 10.65 -4.46 -9.59
CA GLY A 94 10.05 -3.16 -9.86
C GLY A 94 10.80 -2.01 -9.19
N PRO A 95 10.15 -0.85 -9.06
CA PRO A 95 10.77 0.33 -8.49
C PRO A 95 11.05 0.19 -7.00
N MET A 96 11.95 1.04 -6.50
CA MET A 96 12.26 1.17 -5.09
C MET A 96 11.08 1.83 -4.36
N LEU A 97 10.66 1.26 -3.25
CA LEU A 97 9.73 1.89 -2.30
C LEU A 97 10.47 2.26 -1.04
N SER A 98 10.04 3.35 -0.40
CA SER A 98 10.62 3.88 0.83
C SER A 98 9.56 4.07 1.90
N GLU A 99 9.99 4.24 3.15
CA GLU A 99 9.08 4.58 4.24
C GLU A 99 8.34 5.89 3.98
N LYS A 100 7.14 5.99 4.56
CA LYS A 100 6.30 7.21 4.54
C LYS A 100 5.85 7.65 3.14
N GLN A 101 5.95 6.77 2.16
CA GLN A 101 5.31 7.00 0.87
C GLN A 101 3.81 6.69 0.94
N GLU A 102 3.03 7.49 0.27
CA GLU A 102 1.58 7.29 0.16
C GLU A 102 1.09 7.60 -1.24
N GLY A 103 -0.01 7.00 -1.63
CA GLY A 103 -0.60 7.17 -2.94
C GLY A 103 -1.04 5.85 -3.55
N LYS A 104 -0.76 5.68 -4.83
CA LYS A 104 -1.17 4.51 -5.61
C LYS A 104 0.00 3.97 -6.41
N MET A 105 -0.02 2.67 -6.65
CA MET A 105 0.86 2.01 -7.60
C MET A 105 0.07 0.99 -8.40
N GLU A 106 0.07 1.15 -9.71
CA GLU A 106 -0.50 0.17 -10.63
C GLU A 106 0.61 -0.71 -11.19
N ILE A 107 0.39 -2.01 -11.16
CA ILE A 107 1.27 -3.01 -11.76
C ILE A 107 0.48 -3.72 -12.84
N ILE A 108 0.96 -3.68 -14.06
CA ILE A 108 0.34 -4.37 -15.19
C ILE A 108 1.26 -5.51 -15.60
N LEU A 109 0.80 -6.75 -15.37
CA LEU A 109 1.52 -7.94 -15.83
C LEU A 109 1.25 -8.13 -17.31
N LEU A 110 2.33 -8.22 -18.10
CA LEU A 110 2.29 -8.32 -19.55
C LEU A 110 2.67 -9.74 -19.99
N PRO A 111 2.36 -10.11 -21.25
CA PRO A 111 2.88 -11.36 -21.82
C PRO A 111 4.42 -11.43 -21.78
N ASP A 112 4.96 -12.64 -21.85
CA ASP A 112 6.40 -12.92 -21.90
C ASP A 112 7.18 -12.56 -20.63
N GLY A 113 6.52 -12.58 -19.46
CA GLY A 113 7.17 -12.36 -18.18
C GLY A 113 7.61 -10.92 -17.93
N LYS A 114 6.97 -9.96 -18.57
CA LYS A 114 7.21 -8.53 -18.40
C LYS A 114 6.15 -7.89 -17.54
N ALA A 115 6.43 -6.71 -17.01
CA ALA A 115 5.46 -5.90 -16.27
C ALA A 115 5.74 -4.42 -16.45
N GLU A 116 4.70 -3.61 -16.32
CA GLU A 116 4.78 -2.17 -16.22
C GLU A 116 4.42 -1.75 -14.79
N PHE A 117 5.16 -0.78 -14.27
CA PHE A 117 4.93 -0.20 -12.95
C PHE A 117 4.61 1.27 -13.12
N HIS A 118 3.46 1.70 -12.58
CA HIS A 118 2.99 3.09 -12.65
C HIS A 118 2.78 3.63 -11.24
N PRO A 119 3.85 4.08 -10.55
CA PRO A 119 3.72 4.68 -9.23
C PRO A 119 3.23 6.13 -9.33
N SER A 120 2.32 6.49 -8.43
CA SER A 120 1.87 7.86 -8.17
C SER A 120 1.98 8.08 -6.67
N LEU A 121 3.19 8.31 -6.21
CA LEU A 121 3.55 8.32 -4.79
C LEU A 121 4.06 9.69 -4.35
N ASN A 122 3.79 10.01 -3.09
CA ASN A 122 4.26 11.21 -2.44
C ASN A 122 4.92 10.81 -1.10
N PRO A 123 6.18 11.17 -0.81
CA PRO A 123 7.12 11.80 -1.74
C PRO A 123 7.59 10.86 -2.86
N THR A 124 7.96 11.45 -3.98
CA THR A 124 8.56 10.73 -5.11
C THR A 124 10.06 10.61 -4.90
N HIS A 125 10.56 9.41 -4.77
CA HIS A 125 12.00 9.11 -4.64
C HIS A 125 12.40 8.08 -5.67
#